data_a7c65cf448b9db0b314cbca0a9b12631
#
_entry.id   a7c65cf448b9db0b314cbca0a9b12631
#
_cell.length_a   1.000
_cell.length_b   1.000
_cell.length_c   1.000
_cell.angle_alpha   90.00
_cell.angle_beta   90.00
_cell.angle_gamma   90.00
#
_symmetry.space_group_name_H-M   'P 1'
#
loop_
_entity.id
_entity.type
_entity.pdbx_description
1 polymer ?
#
loop_
_entity_poly.entity_id
_entity_poly.type
_entity_poly.pdbx_seq_one_letter_code
_entity_poly.pdbx_strand_id
1 'polypeptide(L)'
;MKSPVLLVAYLYPPDNFSGAIRAGRFAKYLRKLGHPVTVLAAAAENAGQVAEDVHRVRGEFGFGLRRDFSGYLERAIHKYFLPSDWGYGWAWRAAAYAARFMRSSPRPVVVSTFPPLVGHWVGLWLKKRYAAGWIADFRDPFWGDPVRNARQAALFDRRMERAIFRNADRVVANTDVLQEDWRRAYPQWREKMHLIWNGYDPEEGLGPLPLPPRPYQVIAHVGSIYSKRHPAQLLASAGRLTERGLLDPKRLKIRLVGTLDRDELVCRELLDSLTASGLVEIVPELPRAASQEVMATSDYLLLLDMLLDVPSVYVPAKVYEYVQVGRPILLCTTRHSPSERVLSLSGVPYRCVFTDDSAAETDRKVLEFLSLASDPAELRAEFAATFAAMPQAIELSGLIEATARMTSYPI
;
A
#
# COMPACT_ATOMS: atom_id res chain seq x y z
N MET A 1 -16.35 -21.42 -19.15
CA MET A 1 -16.65 -20.48 -18.03
C MET A 1 -15.36 -20.22 -17.27
N LYS A 2 -15.14 -19.00 -16.78
CA LYS A 2 -14.01 -18.67 -15.93
C LYS A 2 -14.14 -19.32 -14.56
N SER A 3 -13.00 -19.68 -13.94
CA SER A 3 -12.97 -20.32 -12.61
C SER A 3 -13.55 -19.39 -11.55
N PRO A 4 -14.42 -19.89 -10.63
CA PRO A 4 -14.91 -19.08 -9.53
C PRO A 4 -13.77 -18.73 -8.55
N VAL A 5 -13.89 -17.58 -7.91
CA VAL A 5 -12.88 -17.01 -7.00
C VAL A 5 -13.50 -16.73 -5.64
N LEU A 6 -12.85 -17.18 -4.58
CA LEU A 6 -13.11 -16.74 -3.21
C LEU A 6 -11.98 -15.77 -2.79
N LEU A 7 -12.27 -14.48 -2.83
CA LEU A 7 -11.35 -13.42 -2.37
C LEU A 7 -11.48 -13.27 -0.85
N VAL A 8 -10.45 -13.62 -0.12
CA VAL A 8 -10.35 -13.51 1.35
C VAL A 8 -9.54 -12.25 1.67
N ALA A 9 -10.23 -11.17 1.97
CA ALA A 9 -9.65 -9.85 2.21
C ALA A 9 -10.24 -9.24 3.50
N TYR A 10 -9.48 -9.24 4.59
CA TYR A 10 -9.93 -8.65 5.86
C TYR A 10 -10.40 -7.21 5.64
N LEU A 11 -9.56 -6.39 5.00
CA LEU A 11 -9.87 -5.02 4.59
C LEU A 11 -10.48 -5.05 3.18
N TYR A 12 -11.65 -4.45 3.03
CA TYR A 12 -12.36 -4.34 1.74
C TYR A 12 -13.22 -3.08 1.70
N PRO A 13 -13.41 -2.41 0.56
CA PRO A 13 -14.23 -1.20 0.49
C PRO A 13 -15.59 -1.37 1.19
N PRO A 14 -16.09 -0.35 1.95
CA PRO A 14 -15.69 1.07 1.90
C PRO A 14 -14.49 1.47 2.79
N ASP A 15 -13.75 0.53 3.37
CA ASP A 15 -12.57 0.86 4.16
C ASP A 15 -11.55 1.66 3.31
N ASN A 16 -11.06 2.78 3.83
CA ASN A 16 -10.13 3.69 3.12
C ASN A 16 -8.64 3.30 3.21
N PHE A 17 -8.35 2.06 3.54
CA PHE A 17 -6.97 1.57 3.58
C PHE A 17 -6.49 1.12 2.19
N SER A 18 -5.22 1.34 1.88
CA SER A 18 -4.61 0.91 0.61
C SER A 18 -4.87 -0.57 0.29
N GLY A 19 -4.96 -1.38 1.34
CA GLY A 19 -5.29 -2.78 1.23
C GLY A 19 -6.70 -3.10 0.76
N ALA A 20 -7.66 -2.31 1.21
CA ALA A 20 -9.04 -2.44 0.75
C ALA A 20 -9.16 -2.06 -0.72
N ILE A 21 -8.45 -1.02 -1.16
CA ILE A 21 -8.45 -0.53 -2.54
C ILE A 21 -7.94 -1.62 -3.51
N ARG A 22 -6.82 -2.30 -3.19
CA ARG A 22 -6.28 -3.39 -4.04
C ARG A 22 -7.26 -4.55 -4.15
N ALA A 23 -7.82 -5.01 -3.03
CA ALA A 23 -8.79 -6.09 -3.00
C ALA A 23 -10.07 -5.73 -3.80
N GLY A 24 -10.56 -4.49 -3.65
CA GLY A 24 -11.68 -3.97 -4.40
C GLY A 24 -11.44 -3.94 -5.91
N ARG A 25 -10.25 -3.46 -6.33
CA ARG A 25 -9.86 -3.48 -7.75
C ARG A 25 -9.80 -4.90 -8.31
N PHE A 26 -9.17 -5.83 -7.62
CA PHE A 26 -9.14 -7.22 -8.07
C PHE A 26 -10.54 -7.80 -8.21
N ALA A 27 -11.41 -7.62 -7.22
CA ALA A 27 -12.79 -8.08 -7.32
C ALA A 27 -13.54 -7.46 -8.51
N LYS A 28 -13.45 -6.13 -8.69
CA LYS A 28 -14.09 -5.38 -9.78
C LYS A 28 -13.64 -5.91 -11.16
N TYR A 29 -12.33 -5.99 -11.36
CA TYR A 29 -11.79 -6.32 -12.68
C TYR A 29 -11.80 -7.83 -12.99
N LEU A 30 -11.70 -8.70 -11.99
CA LEU A 30 -11.93 -10.14 -12.20
C LEU A 30 -13.38 -10.42 -12.62
N ARG A 31 -14.36 -9.71 -12.04
CA ARG A 31 -15.76 -9.80 -12.50
C ARG A 31 -15.93 -9.33 -13.96
N LYS A 32 -15.25 -8.23 -14.34
CA LYS A 32 -15.23 -7.77 -15.74
C LYS A 32 -14.61 -8.79 -16.70
N LEU A 33 -13.66 -9.59 -16.21
CA LEU A 33 -13.05 -10.70 -16.95
C LEU A 33 -13.90 -11.98 -16.95
N GLY A 34 -15.08 -11.95 -16.34
CA GLY A 34 -16.05 -13.07 -16.33
C GLY A 34 -15.83 -14.11 -15.22
N HIS A 35 -15.00 -13.82 -14.21
CA HIS A 35 -14.92 -14.68 -13.02
C HIS A 35 -16.10 -14.45 -12.08
N PRO A 36 -16.82 -15.49 -11.62
CA PRO A 36 -17.66 -15.39 -10.44
C PRO A 36 -16.78 -15.12 -9.21
N VAL A 37 -16.91 -13.92 -8.60
CA VAL A 37 -16.08 -13.51 -7.46
C VAL A 37 -16.93 -13.35 -6.23
N THR A 38 -16.70 -14.18 -5.24
CA THR A 38 -17.24 -14.02 -3.88
C THR A 38 -16.18 -13.40 -3.00
N VAL A 39 -16.52 -12.36 -2.25
CA VAL A 39 -15.62 -11.67 -1.33
C VAL A 39 -15.99 -12.02 0.11
N LEU A 40 -14.97 -12.39 0.89
CA LEU A 40 -15.08 -12.61 2.33
C LEU A 40 -14.24 -11.55 3.06
N ALA A 41 -14.91 -10.63 3.76
CA ALA A 41 -14.29 -9.47 4.40
C ALA A 41 -14.70 -9.33 5.87
N ALA A 42 -13.97 -8.49 6.63
CA ALA A 42 -14.41 -8.11 7.96
C ALA A 42 -15.63 -7.18 7.89
N ALA A 43 -16.42 -7.14 8.97
CA ALA A 43 -17.51 -6.19 9.09
C ALA A 43 -16.93 -4.76 9.19
N ALA A 44 -17.42 -3.86 8.36
CA ALA A 44 -17.11 -2.44 8.42
C ALA A 44 -18.24 -1.71 9.16
N GLU A 45 -17.90 -0.74 10.00
CA GLU A 45 -18.89 0.02 10.81
C GLU A 45 -19.86 0.80 9.90
N ASN A 46 -19.44 1.23 8.74
CA ASN A 46 -20.19 2.04 7.79
C ASN A 46 -20.51 1.32 6.48
N ALA A 47 -20.58 -0.01 6.48
CA ALA A 47 -20.99 -0.74 5.29
C ALA A 47 -22.48 -0.49 5.01
N GLY A 48 -22.77 0.36 4.02
CA GLY A 48 -24.10 0.53 3.43
C GLY A 48 -24.62 -0.79 2.82
N GLN A 49 -25.52 -0.71 1.82
CA GLN A 49 -25.98 -1.91 1.11
C GLN A 49 -24.78 -2.71 0.57
N VAL A 50 -24.61 -3.92 1.09
CA VAL A 50 -23.55 -4.85 0.69
C VAL A 50 -23.99 -5.53 -0.60
N ALA A 51 -23.14 -5.54 -1.62
CA ALA A 51 -23.41 -6.31 -2.83
C ALA A 51 -23.61 -7.81 -2.47
N GLU A 52 -24.50 -8.52 -3.16
CA GLU A 52 -24.91 -9.90 -2.85
C GLU A 52 -23.73 -10.88 -2.72
N ASP A 53 -22.64 -10.60 -3.39
CA ASP A 53 -21.42 -11.41 -3.45
C ASP A 53 -20.32 -10.99 -2.46
N VAL A 54 -20.59 -10.02 -1.56
CA VAL A 54 -19.69 -9.59 -0.50
C VAL A 54 -20.22 -10.04 0.85
N HIS A 55 -19.56 -11.00 1.47
CA HIS A 55 -19.92 -11.55 2.77
C HIS A 55 -19.05 -10.95 3.87
N ARG A 56 -19.67 -10.15 4.74
CA ARG A 56 -18.99 -9.52 5.87
C ARG A 56 -19.17 -10.33 7.14
N VAL A 57 -18.04 -10.79 7.68
CA VAL A 57 -17.99 -11.57 8.92
C VAL A 57 -17.57 -10.65 10.07
N ARG A 58 -18.33 -10.67 11.17
CA ARG A 58 -17.98 -9.91 12.38
C ARG A 58 -16.68 -10.45 12.97
N GLY A 59 -15.72 -9.54 13.19
CA GLY A 59 -14.52 -9.79 13.96
C GLY A 59 -14.68 -9.09 15.33
N GLU A 60 -14.71 -9.83 16.44
CA GLU A 60 -14.90 -9.22 17.76
C GLU A 60 -13.60 -8.78 18.45
N PHE A 61 -12.47 -8.86 17.79
CA PHE A 61 -11.21 -8.40 18.33
C PHE A 61 -10.79 -7.11 17.65
N GLY A 62 -11.43 -6.00 18.06
CA GLY A 62 -10.93 -4.66 17.83
C GLY A 62 -9.71 -4.45 18.74
N PHE A 63 -8.54 -4.16 18.13
CA PHE A 63 -7.38 -3.76 18.90
C PHE A 63 -7.69 -2.51 19.73
N GLY A 64 -7.50 -2.61 21.05
CA GLY A 64 -7.07 -1.45 21.80
C GLY A 64 -8.10 -0.63 22.53
N LEU A 65 -9.38 -1.01 22.61
CA LEU A 65 -10.37 -0.18 23.32
C LEU A 65 -10.74 -0.65 24.73
N ARG A 66 -10.37 -1.86 25.15
CA ARG A 66 -10.56 -2.27 26.55
C ARG A 66 -9.32 -1.96 27.37
N ARG A 67 -9.45 -1.00 28.28
CA ARG A 67 -8.45 -0.65 29.30
C ARG A 67 -8.50 -1.54 30.54
N ASP A 68 -9.26 -2.63 30.50
CA ASP A 68 -9.43 -3.60 31.58
C ASP A 68 -8.34 -4.70 31.54
N PHE A 69 -8.36 -5.55 32.58
CA PHE A 69 -7.41 -6.66 32.74
C PHE A 69 -7.46 -7.64 31.56
N SER A 70 -8.62 -7.87 30.95
CA SER A 70 -8.78 -8.74 29.80
C SER A 70 -8.04 -8.21 28.56
N GLY A 71 -8.08 -6.91 28.34
CA GLY A 71 -7.32 -6.25 27.26
C GLY A 71 -5.81 -6.27 27.48
N TYR A 72 -5.33 -6.26 28.75
CA TYR A 72 -3.91 -6.44 29.06
C TYR A 72 -3.44 -7.87 28.75
N LEU A 73 -4.22 -8.88 29.17
CA LEU A 73 -3.91 -10.30 28.91
C LEU A 73 -3.92 -10.58 27.40
N GLU A 74 -4.87 -10.05 26.68
CA GLU A 74 -4.95 -10.17 25.21
C GLU A 74 -3.72 -9.57 24.53
N ARG A 75 -3.32 -8.35 24.90
CA ARG A 75 -2.08 -7.73 24.41
C ARG A 75 -0.83 -8.54 24.74
N ALA A 76 -0.76 -9.13 25.94
CA ALA A 76 0.36 -9.98 26.34
C ALA A 76 0.40 -11.27 25.51
N ILE A 77 -0.74 -11.92 25.27
CA ILE A 77 -0.85 -13.13 24.43
C ILE A 77 -0.41 -12.78 22.99
N HIS A 78 -0.92 -11.68 22.42
CA HIS A 78 -0.50 -11.22 21.11
C HIS A 78 1.00 -10.92 21.05
N LYS A 79 1.53 -10.22 22.05
CA LYS A 79 2.93 -9.81 22.10
C LYS A 79 3.90 -11.01 22.19
N TYR A 80 3.53 -12.07 22.91
CA TYR A 80 4.46 -13.15 23.26
C TYR A 80 4.18 -14.48 22.56
N PHE A 81 2.95 -14.76 22.16
CA PHE A 81 2.54 -16.09 21.72
C PHE A 81 1.92 -16.16 20.32
N LEU A 82 1.47 -15.05 19.75
CA LEU A 82 0.90 -15.01 18.41
C LEU A 82 1.81 -14.26 17.44
N PRO A 83 1.79 -14.60 16.15
CA PRO A 83 2.36 -13.72 15.13
C PRO A 83 1.81 -12.32 15.29
N SER A 84 2.64 -11.29 15.13
CA SER A 84 2.31 -9.90 15.40
C SER A 84 1.29 -9.35 14.39
N ASP A 85 0.03 -9.77 14.52
CA ASP A 85 -1.05 -9.31 13.67
C ASP A 85 -2.39 -9.36 14.41
N TRP A 86 -3.46 -8.85 13.80
CA TRP A 86 -4.79 -8.74 14.39
C TRP A 86 -5.83 -9.56 13.59
N GLY A 87 -7.05 -9.72 14.17
CA GLY A 87 -8.19 -10.31 13.48
C GLY A 87 -8.32 -11.84 13.61
N TYR A 88 -7.68 -12.47 14.59
CA TYR A 88 -7.74 -13.93 14.77
C TYR A 88 -9.16 -14.47 15.01
N GLY A 89 -9.99 -13.76 15.78
CA GLY A 89 -11.40 -14.11 15.97
C GLY A 89 -12.19 -14.10 14.64
N TRP A 90 -11.88 -13.12 13.78
CA TRP A 90 -12.43 -13.08 12.43
C TRP A 90 -12.00 -14.31 11.62
N ALA A 91 -10.72 -14.70 11.68
CA ALA A 91 -10.21 -15.82 10.88
C ALA A 91 -10.95 -17.12 11.14
N TRP A 92 -11.27 -17.45 12.38
CA TRP A 92 -12.05 -18.64 12.74
C TRP A 92 -13.45 -18.62 12.11
N ARG A 93 -14.16 -17.51 12.25
CA ARG A 93 -15.51 -17.34 11.70
C ARG A 93 -15.48 -17.30 10.17
N ALA A 94 -14.50 -16.61 9.59
CA ALA A 94 -14.30 -16.55 8.17
C ALA A 94 -13.98 -17.93 7.57
N ALA A 95 -13.13 -18.72 8.22
CA ALA A 95 -12.83 -20.08 7.79
C ALA A 95 -14.07 -20.99 7.82
N ALA A 96 -14.85 -20.94 8.92
CA ALA A 96 -16.10 -21.71 9.03
C ALA A 96 -17.13 -21.26 7.96
N TYR A 97 -17.20 -19.96 7.70
CA TYR A 97 -18.06 -19.42 6.64
C TYR A 97 -17.59 -19.83 5.25
N ALA A 98 -16.29 -19.73 4.96
CA ALA A 98 -15.69 -20.09 3.70
C ALA A 98 -15.83 -21.57 3.35
N ALA A 99 -15.90 -22.44 4.36
CA ALA A 99 -16.08 -23.90 4.18
C ALA A 99 -17.30 -24.27 3.30
N ARG A 100 -18.35 -23.44 3.33
CA ARG A 100 -19.56 -23.69 2.52
C ARG A 100 -19.29 -23.53 1.02
N PHE A 101 -18.41 -22.61 0.62
CA PHE A 101 -18.04 -22.41 -0.78
C PHE A 101 -17.13 -23.54 -1.31
N MET A 102 -16.40 -24.22 -0.42
CA MET A 102 -15.55 -25.36 -0.79
C MET A 102 -16.36 -26.62 -1.14
N ARG A 103 -17.67 -26.61 -0.91
CA ARG A 103 -18.57 -27.71 -1.25
C ARG A 103 -19.30 -27.49 -2.58
N SER A 104 -19.15 -26.32 -3.19
CA SER A 104 -19.71 -26.02 -4.52
C SER A 104 -18.91 -26.71 -5.63
N SER A 105 -19.52 -26.83 -6.79
CA SER A 105 -18.87 -27.35 -8.01
C SER A 105 -19.13 -26.37 -9.16
N PRO A 106 -18.10 -25.84 -9.82
CA PRO A 106 -16.66 -26.00 -9.52
C PRO A 106 -16.25 -25.29 -8.21
N ARG A 107 -15.23 -25.83 -7.54
CA ARG A 107 -14.69 -25.20 -6.34
C ARG A 107 -13.98 -23.89 -6.71
N PRO A 108 -14.15 -22.81 -5.90
CA PRO A 108 -13.44 -21.58 -6.15
C PRO A 108 -11.93 -21.71 -5.85
N VAL A 109 -11.13 -20.99 -6.61
CA VAL A 109 -9.75 -20.69 -6.24
C VAL A 109 -9.76 -19.62 -5.15
N VAL A 110 -9.03 -19.89 -4.06
CA VAL A 110 -8.89 -18.96 -2.95
C VAL A 110 -7.78 -17.96 -3.26
N VAL A 111 -8.11 -16.67 -3.23
CA VAL A 111 -7.13 -15.60 -3.27
C VAL A 111 -7.18 -14.88 -1.93
N SER A 112 -6.13 -14.97 -1.12
CA SER A 112 -6.05 -14.28 0.17
C SER A 112 -5.05 -13.13 0.10
N THR A 113 -5.32 -12.02 0.80
CA THR A 113 -4.44 -10.84 0.78
C THR A 113 -3.93 -10.48 2.18
N PHE A 114 -2.68 -10.00 2.26
CA PHE A 114 -1.96 -9.56 3.46
C PHE A 114 -1.45 -8.12 3.28
N PRO A 115 -1.38 -7.27 4.34
CA PRO A 115 -1.89 -7.46 5.70
C PRO A 115 -3.41 -7.30 5.84
N PRO A 116 -4.02 -7.81 6.92
CA PRO A 116 -3.44 -8.60 8.00
C PRO A 116 -3.26 -10.09 7.64
N LEU A 117 -2.43 -10.79 8.44
CA LEU A 117 -2.06 -12.21 8.22
C LEU A 117 -3.25 -13.16 8.21
N VAL A 118 -4.31 -12.80 8.91
CA VAL A 118 -5.48 -13.66 9.10
C VAL A 118 -6.17 -14.05 7.79
N GLY A 119 -6.04 -13.25 6.73
CA GLY A 119 -6.47 -13.64 5.38
C GLY A 119 -5.73 -14.89 4.88
N HIS A 120 -4.41 -14.93 5.06
CA HIS A 120 -3.60 -16.10 4.70
C HIS A 120 -3.83 -17.30 5.62
N TRP A 121 -4.19 -17.08 6.90
CA TRP A 121 -4.60 -18.16 7.78
C TRP A 121 -5.84 -18.87 7.26
N VAL A 122 -6.83 -18.13 6.82
CA VAL A 122 -8.04 -18.73 6.18
C VAL A 122 -7.64 -19.49 4.92
N GLY A 123 -6.80 -18.91 4.05
CA GLY A 123 -6.30 -19.57 2.85
C GLY A 123 -5.56 -20.88 3.14
N LEU A 124 -4.64 -20.86 4.12
CA LEU A 124 -3.89 -22.04 4.56
C LEU A 124 -4.80 -23.13 5.12
N TRP A 125 -5.79 -22.76 5.93
CA TRP A 125 -6.76 -23.68 6.49
C TRP A 125 -7.61 -24.35 5.40
N LEU A 126 -8.11 -23.56 4.42
CA LEU A 126 -8.87 -24.07 3.28
C LEU A 126 -8.03 -25.01 2.41
N LYS A 127 -6.76 -24.63 2.15
CA LYS A 127 -5.81 -25.48 1.43
C LYS A 127 -5.63 -26.84 2.10
N LYS A 128 -5.38 -26.84 3.42
CA LYS A 128 -5.14 -28.08 4.18
C LYS A 128 -6.41 -28.94 4.33
N ARG A 129 -7.56 -28.31 4.51
CA ARG A 129 -8.81 -29.03 4.84
C ARG A 129 -9.56 -29.50 3.61
N TYR A 130 -9.48 -28.77 2.49
CA TYR A 130 -10.26 -29.01 1.29
C TYR A 130 -9.42 -29.19 0.02
N ALA A 131 -8.10 -29.17 0.12
CA ALA A 131 -7.19 -29.15 -1.03
C ALA A 131 -7.51 -28.02 -2.04
N ALA A 132 -7.99 -26.87 -1.53
CA ALA A 132 -8.35 -25.72 -2.37
C ALA A 132 -7.14 -25.22 -3.18
N GLY A 133 -7.36 -24.78 -4.41
CA GLY A 133 -6.37 -23.96 -5.12
C GLY A 133 -6.17 -22.64 -4.35
N TRP A 134 -4.93 -22.25 -4.03
CA TRP A 134 -4.67 -21.10 -3.19
C TRP A 134 -3.55 -20.20 -3.71
N ILE A 135 -3.87 -18.91 -3.86
CA ILE A 135 -2.97 -17.82 -4.20
C ILE A 135 -2.85 -16.90 -2.97
N ALA A 136 -1.62 -16.68 -2.50
CA ALA A 136 -1.33 -15.78 -1.39
C ALA A 136 -0.76 -14.45 -1.92
N ASP A 137 -1.54 -13.37 -1.82
CA ASP A 137 -1.18 -12.01 -2.28
C ASP A 137 -0.64 -11.18 -1.13
N PHE A 138 0.65 -10.85 -1.19
CA PHE A 138 1.34 -10.02 -0.21
C PHE A 138 1.52 -8.60 -0.73
N ARG A 139 1.08 -7.63 0.06
CA ARG A 139 1.23 -6.20 -0.23
C ARG A 139 2.38 -5.56 0.53
N ASP A 140 2.86 -6.25 1.55
CA ASP A 140 3.98 -5.85 2.41
C ASP A 140 4.79 -7.08 2.78
N PRO A 141 6.09 -6.95 3.14
CA PRO A 141 6.86 -8.06 3.69
C PRO A 141 6.22 -8.54 5.00
N PHE A 142 6.37 -9.82 5.31
CA PHE A 142 5.87 -10.38 6.56
C PHE A 142 7.03 -10.68 7.51
N TRP A 143 7.82 -11.72 7.24
CA TRP A 143 9.02 -11.98 8.02
C TRP A 143 10.16 -11.07 7.56
N GLY A 144 10.84 -10.44 8.52
CA GLY A 144 11.92 -9.50 8.23
C GLY A 144 11.44 -8.09 7.85
N ASP A 145 10.15 -7.79 8.02
CA ASP A 145 9.63 -6.44 7.84
C ASP A 145 10.31 -5.47 8.83
N PRO A 146 11.07 -4.47 8.34
CA PRO A 146 11.81 -3.55 9.20
C PRO A 146 10.91 -2.60 10.00
N VAL A 147 9.64 -2.51 9.65
CA VAL A 147 8.65 -1.68 10.37
C VAL A 147 8.02 -2.46 11.53
N ARG A 148 7.99 -3.77 11.44
CA ARG A 148 7.41 -4.64 12.47
C ARG A 148 8.42 -4.85 13.60
N ASN A 149 8.27 -4.13 14.68
CA ASN A 149 9.16 -4.21 15.85
C ASN A 149 8.93 -5.51 16.66
N ALA A 150 9.35 -6.66 16.16
CA ALA A 150 8.98 -7.95 16.71
C ALA A 150 10.14 -8.94 16.83
N ARG A 151 11.16 -8.60 17.62
CA ARG A 151 12.22 -9.58 17.96
C ARG A 151 11.67 -10.91 18.53
N GLN A 152 10.57 -10.84 19.28
CA GLN A 152 9.94 -12.00 19.93
C GLN A 152 8.99 -12.79 18.99
N ALA A 153 8.31 -12.11 18.07
CA ALA A 153 7.44 -12.76 17.09
C ALA A 153 8.21 -13.29 15.86
N ALA A 154 9.47 -12.91 15.67
CA ALA A 154 10.24 -13.24 14.46
C ALA A 154 10.30 -14.73 14.13
N LEU A 155 10.36 -15.61 15.16
CA LEU A 155 10.35 -17.06 14.95
C LEU A 155 8.99 -17.58 14.47
N PHE A 156 7.90 -17.04 15.00
CA PHE A 156 6.54 -17.39 14.57
C PHE A 156 6.27 -16.85 13.18
N ASP A 157 6.65 -15.60 12.91
CA ASP A 157 6.49 -14.96 11.62
C ASP A 157 7.24 -15.74 10.53
N ARG A 158 8.49 -16.12 10.78
CA ARG A 158 9.27 -16.96 9.86
C ARG A 158 8.64 -18.33 9.60
N ARG A 159 8.15 -18.99 10.67
CA ARG A 159 7.48 -20.29 10.53
C ARG A 159 6.19 -20.18 9.74
N MET A 160 5.43 -19.12 9.98
CA MET A 160 4.17 -18.87 9.30
C MET A 160 4.39 -18.52 7.84
N GLU A 161 5.31 -17.60 7.53
CA GLU A 161 5.65 -17.27 6.15
C GLU A 161 6.10 -18.51 5.39
N ARG A 162 7.01 -19.28 5.98
CA ARG A 162 7.45 -20.56 5.40
C ARG A 162 6.30 -21.56 5.19
N ALA A 163 5.33 -21.60 6.11
CA ALA A 163 4.15 -22.45 5.95
C ALA A 163 3.26 -21.98 4.80
N ILE A 164 3.12 -20.67 4.60
CA ILE A 164 2.39 -20.10 3.48
C ILE A 164 3.09 -20.47 2.16
N PHE A 165 4.37 -20.18 2.01
CA PHE A 165 5.14 -20.49 0.79
C PHE A 165 5.13 -21.98 0.45
N ARG A 166 5.21 -22.86 1.45
CA ARG A 166 5.16 -24.31 1.26
C ARG A 166 3.81 -24.76 0.70
N ASN A 167 2.71 -24.21 1.20
CA ASN A 167 1.36 -24.73 0.95
C ASN A 167 0.60 -23.96 -0.15
N ALA A 168 0.87 -22.68 -0.36
CA ALA A 168 0.26 -21.92 -1.45
C ALA A 168 0.70 -22.47 -2.80
N ASP A 169 -0.19 -22.48 -3.77
CA ASP A 169 0.10 -22.88 -5.16
C ASP A 169 0.83 -21.74 -5.88
N ARG A 170 0.49 -20.48 -5.54
CA ARG A 170 1.14 -19.27 -6.02
C ARG A 170 1.28 -18.26 -4.88
N VAL A 171 2.36 -17.48 -4.91
CA VAL A 171 2.62 -16.36 -4.00
C VAL A 171 2.87 -15.12 -4.84
N VAL A 172 2.17 -14.04 -4.53
CA VAL A 172 2.26 -12.78 -5.27
C VAL A 172 2.94 -11.72 -4.40
N ALA A 173 4.01 -11.11 -4.91
CA ALA A 173 4.62 -9.92 -4.37
C ALA A 173 4.06 -8.67 -5.04
N ASN A 174 4.03 -7.55 -4.33
CA ASN A 174 3.62 -6.25 -4.87
C ASN A 174 4.79 -5.39 -5.33
N THR A 175 6.03 -5.81 -5.10
CA THR A 175 7.24 -5.15 -5.61
C THR A 175 8.25 -6.18 -6.06
N ASP A 176 9.09 -5.82 -7.01
CA ASP A 176 10.17 -6.65 -7.52
C ASP A 176 11.26 -6.90 -6.48
N VAL A 177 11.54 -5.90 -5.63
CA VAL A 177 12.50 -6.02 -4.52
C VAL A 177 12.03 -7.10 -3.54
N LEU A 178 10.76 -7.07 -3.13
CA LEU A 178 10.19 -8.08 -2.24
C LEU A 178 10.21 -9.47 -2.89
N GLN A 179 9.89 -9.57 -4.18
CA GLN A 179 9.95 -10.84 -4.89
C GLN A 179 11.37 -11.40 -4.94
N GLU A 180 12.37 -10.56 -5.18
CA GLU A 180 13.76 -11.00 -5.26
C GLU A 180 14.30 -11.41 -3.89
N ASP A 181 13.95 -10.70 -2.81
CA ASP A 181 14.28 -11.08 -1.44
C ASP A 181 13.72 -12.47 -1.09
N TRP A 182 12.49 -12.76 -1.49
CA TRP A 182 11.91 -14.10 -1.30
C TRP A 182 12.60 -15.16 -2.16
N ARG A 183 12.98 -14.84 -3.40
CA ARG A 183 13.71 -15.78 -4.27
C ARG A 183 15.05 -16.18 -3.69
N ARG A 184 15.70 -15.25 -2.96
CA ARG A 184 16.94 -15.52 -2.21
C ARG A 184 16.67 -16.32 -0.94
N ALA A 185 15.64 -15.96 -0.17
CA ALA A 185 15.30 -16.61 1.10
C ALA A 185 14.73 -18.03 0.92
N TYR A 186 14.00 -18.27 -0.18
CA TYR A 186 13.25 -19.50 -0.45
C TYR A 186 13.45 -20.00 -1.89
N PRO A 187 14.69 -20.30 -2.33
CA PRO A 187 14.97 -20.68 -3.73
C PRO A 187 14.20 -21.90 -4.20
N GLN A 188 13.85 -22.83 -3.28
CA GLN A 188 13.09 -24.03 -3.58
C GLN A 188 11.63 -23.78 -3.99
N TRP A 189 11.10 -22.59 -3.78
CA TRP A 189 9.73 -22.21 -4.16
C TRP A 189 9.68 -21.06 -5.17
N ARG A 190 10.81 -20.78 -5.83
CA ARG A 190 10.97 -19.66 -6.78
C ARG A 190 9.89 -19.65 -7.86
N GLU A 191 9.53 -20.83 -8.39
CA GLU A 191 8.54 -20.98 -9.47
C GLU A 191 7.09 -20.63 -9.03
N LYS A 192 6.85 -20.54 -7.73
CA LYS A 192 5.55 -20.12 -7.21
C LYS A 192 5.43 -18.61 -7.04
N MET A 193 6.53 -17.86 -7.16
CA MET A 193 6.60 -16.44 -6.84
C MET A 193 6.33 -15.60 -8.08
N HIS A 194 5.28 -14.82 -8.03
CA HIS A 194 4.84 -13.92 -9.10
C HIS A 194 4.88 -12.48 -8.62
N LEU A 195 4.97 -11.53 -9.55
CA LEU A 195 4.96 -10.11 -9.28
C LEU A 195 3.70 -9.49 -9.88
N ILE A 196 2.83 -8.97 -9.05
CA ILE A 196 1.72 -8.11 -9.47
C ILE A 196 1.80 -6.83 -8.64
N TRP A 197 2.27 -5.75 -9.24
CA TRP A 197 2.42 -4.47 -8.58
C TRP A 197 1.12 -3.94 -7.95
N ASN A 198 1.21 -3.02 -7.00
CA ASN A 198 0.10 -2.11 -6.76
C ASN A 198 -0.10 -1.22 -7.98
N GLY A 199 -1.25 -0.56 -8.08
CA GLY A 199 -1.53 0.25 -9.24
C GLY A 199 -2.73 1.16 -9.02
N TYR A 200 -3.33 1.60 -10.08
CA TYR A 200 -4.46 2.54 -10.08
C TYR A 200 -5.64 2.01 -10.89
N ASP A 201 -6.80 2.57 -10.63
CA ASP A 201 -8.00 2.34 -11.43
C ASP A 201 -8.24 3.54 -12.36
N PRO A 202 -8.06 3.41 -13.67
CA PRO A 202 -8.30 4.50 -14.61
C PRO A 202 -9.76 5.02 -14.57
N GLU A 203 -10.71 4.19 -14.13
CA GLU A 203 -12.11 4.56 -14.04
C GLU A 203 -12.43 5.44 -12.81
N GLU A 204 -11.49 5.60 -11.87
CA GLU A 204 -11.62 6.58 -10.79
C GLU A 204 -11.52 8.04 -11.30
N GLY A 205 -11.00 8.23 -12.51
CA GLY A 205 -11.00 9.54 -13.18
C GLY A 205 -10.11 10.59 -12.51
N LEU A 206 -9.13 10.17 -11.70
CA LEU A 206 -8.18 11.12 -11.10
C LEU A 206 -7.26 11.68 -12.19
N GLY A 207 -7.16 13.01 -12.22
CA GLY A 207 -6.32 13.73 -13.18
C GLY A 207 -6.03 15.16 -12.69
N PRO A 208 -5.25 15.93 -13.47
CA PRO A 208 -4.97 17.32 -13.12
C PRO A 208 -6.22 18.19 -13.25
N LEU A 209 -6.34 19.15 -12.36
CA LEU A 209 -7.33 20.24 -12.44
C LEU A 209 -6.61 21.56 -12.74
N PRO A 210 -7.33 22.57 -13.28
CA PRO A 210 -6.79 23.91 -13.42
C PRO A 210 -6.26 24.43 -12.08
N LEU A 211 -5.08 25.05 -12.11
CA LEU A 211 -4.53 25.66 -10.91
C LEU A 211 -5.36 26.86 -10.50
N PRO A 212 -5.75 26.99 -9.22
CA PRO A 212 -6.43 28.18 -8.75
C PRO A 212 -5.52 29.40 -8.86
N PRO A 213 -6.07 30.60 -9.16
CA PRO A 213 -5.28 31.83 -9.21
C PRO A 213 -4.72 32.13 -7.81
N ARG A 214 -3.40 32.18 -7.68
CA ARG A 214 -2.69 32.47 -6.44
C ARG A 214 -1.29 33.03 -6.73
N PRO A 215 -0.71 33.89 -5.85
CA PRO A 215 0.58 34.50 -6.09
C PRO A 215 1.76 33.56 -5.76
N TYR A 216 1.51 32.32 -5.37
CA TYR A 216 2.52 31.33 -4.94
C TYR A 216 2.26 29.96 -5.56
N GLN A 217 3.32 29.19 -5.68
CA GLN A 217 3.28 27.77 -6.04
C GLN A 217 3.09 26.91 -4.79
N VAL A 218 2.56 25.71 -4.97
CA VAL A 218 2.34 24.73 -3.89
C VAL A 218 3.02 23.43 -4.21
N ILE A 219 3.86 22.95 -3.29
CA ILE A 219 4.30 21.56 -3.21
C ILE A 219 3.39 20.86 -2.19
N ALA A 220 2.58 19.90 -2.60
CA ALA A 220 1.67 19.20 -1.67
C ALA A 220 2.10 17.78 -1.38
N HIS A 221 2.12 17.43 -0.08
CA HIS A 221 2.07 16.05 0.39
C HIS A 221 0.68 15.74 0.91
N VAL A 222 0.12 14.60 0.50
CA VAL A 222 -1.18 14.12 0.98
C VAL A 222 -1.02 12.71 1.54
N GLY A 223 -0.98 12.59 2.86
CA GLY A 223 -0.77 11.32 3.55
C GLY A 223 -0.30 11.50 4.99
N SER A 224 -0.12 10.38 5.69
CA SER A 224 0.38 10.39 7.07
C SER A 224 1.89 10.63 7.12
N ILE A 225 2.32 11.45 8.07
CA ILE A 225 3.71 11.78 8.36
C ILE A 225 4.03 11.29 9.78
N TYR A 226 5.09 10.49 9.91
CA TYR A 226 5.52 9.88 11.18
C TYR A 226 7.03 9.58 11.14
N SER A 227 7.60 9.04 12.22
CA SER A 227 9.05 8.89 12.43
C SER A 227 9.86 8.32 11.27
N LYS A 228 9.27 7.40 10.50
CA LYS A 228 9.93 6.75 9.33
C LYS A 228 9.43 7.27 7.98
N ARG A 229 8.54 8.23 7.97
CA ARG A 229 8.01 8.88 6.77
C ARG A 229 7.84 10.37 7.03
N HIS A 230 8.85 11.14 6.73
CA HIS A 230 8.90 12.56 7.06
C HIS A 230 9.69 13.36 6.00
N PRO A 231 9.41 14.66 5.84
CA PRO A 231 10.06 15.52 4.87
C PRO A 231 11.32 16.23 5.43
N ALA A 232 12.01 15.68 6.43
CA ALA A 232 13.06 16.40 7.17
C ALA A 232 14.16 16.99 6.26
N GLN A 233 14.63 16.23 5.25
CA GLN A 233 15.66 16.70 4.32
C GLN A 233 15.16 17.84 3.44
N LEU A 234 13.94 17.77 2.94
CA LEU A 234 13.32 18.86 2.19
C LEU A 234 13.15 20.10 3.06
N LEU A 235 12.65 19.94 4.30
CA LEU A 235 12.46 21.07 5.21
C LEU A 235 13.80 21.72 5.58
N ALA A 236 14.84 20.93 5.86
CA ALA A 236 16.18 21.45 6.13
C ALA A 236 16.75 22.22 4.93
N SER A 237 16.58 21.71 3.72
CA SER A 237 16.94 22.39 2.49
C SER A 237 16.15 23.69 2.31
N ALA A 238 14.84 23.63 2.48
CA ALA A 238 13.97 24.81 2.37
C ALA A 238 14.35 25.92 3.35
N GLY A 239 14.70 25.57 4.60
CA GLY A 239 15.22 26.52 5.59
C GLY A 239 16.48 27.20 5.11
N ARG A 240 17.54 26.45 4.75
CA ARG A 240 18.81 27.00 4.24
C ARG A 240 18.61 27.84 2.98
N LEU A 241 17.77 27.40 2.06
CA LEU A 241 17.52 28.16 0.82
C LEU A 241 16.75 29.45 1.09
N THR A 242 15.86 29.47 2.07
CA THR A 242 15.15 30.66 2.51
C THR A 242 16.12 31.67 3.18
N GLU A 243 17.00 31.23 4.07
CA GLU A 243 18.03 32.05 4.71
C GLU A 243 18.98 32.69 3.68
N ARG A 244 19.27 31.98 2.59
CA ARG A 244 20.09 32.45 1.47
C ARG A 244 19.32 33.33 0.47
N GLY A 245 18.02 33.58 0.69
CA GLY A 245 17.17 34.35 -0.22
C GLY A 245 16.85 33.66 -1.56
N LEU A 246 17.08 32.36 -1.66
CA LEU A 246 16.82 31.56 -2.86
C LEU A 246 15.40 30.99 -2.90
N LEU A 247 14.72 30.90 -1.77
CA LEU A 247 13.29 30.62 -1.66
C LEU A 247 12.59 31.76 -0.92
N ASP A 248 11.43 32.14 -1.45
CA ASP A 248 10.57 33.17 -0.86
C ASP A 248 9.27 32.55 -0.34
N PRO A 249 9.00 32.57 0.98
CA PRO A 249 7.77 32.07 1.57
C PRO A 249 6.49 32.72 1.04
N LYS A 250 6.59 33.89 0.38
CA LYS A 250 5.45 34.53 -0.28
C LYS A 250 5.15 33.94 -1.66
N ARG A 251 6.11 33.22 -2.25
CA ARG A 251 6.01 32.66 -3.61
C ARG A 251 5.96 31.14 -3.65
N LEU A 252 6.26 30.47 -2.53
CA LEU A 252 6.23 29.02 -2.41
C LEU A 252 5.59 28.59 -1.08
N LYS A 253 4.76 27.56 -1.11
CA LYS A 253 4.19 26.88 0.05
C LYS A 253 4.46 25.38 -0.02
N ILE A 254 4.86 24.79 1.10
CA ILE A 254 4.93 23.35 1.28
C ILE A 254 3.71 22.96 2.11
N ARG A 255 2.72 22.33 1.47
CA ARG A 255 1.45 21.95 2.11
C ARG A 255 1.48 20.50 2.50
N LEU A 256 1.36 20.24 3.80
CA LEU A 256 1.35 18.90 4.39
C LEU A 256 -0.07 18.56 4.84
N VAL A 257 -0.74 17.66 4.13
CA VAL A 257 -2.14 17.28 4.38
C VAL A 257 -2.20 15.87 4.93
N GLY A 258 -2.77 15.69 6.11
CA GLY A 258 -2.98 14.37 6.73
C GLY A 258 -2.65 14.32 8.21
N THR A 259 -2.54 13.10 8.72
CA THR A 259 -2.14 12.89 10.12
C THR A 259 -0.65 13.16 10.30
N LEU A 260 -0.32 13.91 11.35
CA LEU A 260 1.04 14.26 11.72
C LEU A 260 1.32 13.75 13.13
N ASP A 261 2.19 12.76 13.24
CA ASP A 261 2.68 12.29 14.54
C ASP A 261 3.82 13.18 15.02
N ARG A 262 3.45 14.23 15.79
CA ARG A 262 4.41 15.23 16.26
C ARG A 262 5.37 14.72 17.33
N ASP A 263 5.01 13.70 18.08
CA ASP A 263 5.79 13.21 19.21
C ASP A 263 6.99 12.37 18.73
N GLU A 264 6.82 11.67 17.62
CA GLU A 264 7.87 10.86 16.98
C GLU A 264 8.61 11.57 15.84
N LEU A 265 8.31 12.84 15.54
CA LEU A 265 8.83 13.52 14.36
C LEU A 265 10.24 14.10 14.59
N VAL A 266 11.22 13.57 13.89
CA VAL A 266 12.65 13.97 13.96
C VAL A 266 12.87 15.46 13.59
N CYS A 267 11.99 16.06 12.79
CA CYS A 267 12.13 17.44 12.30
C CYS A 267 11.13 18.41 12.92
N ARG A 268 10.65 18.16 14.14
CA ARG A 268 9.58 18.94 14.79
C ARG A 268 9.91 20.43 14.90
N GLU A 269 11.07 20.79 15.46
CA GLU A 269 11.47 22.19 15.67
C GLU A 269 11.58 22.95 14.34
N LEU A 270 12.17 22.31 13.33
CA LEU A 270 12.29 22.87 12.00
C LEU A 270 10.93 23.07 11.34
N LEU A 271 10.03 22.10 11.49
CA LEU A 271 8.66 22.18 10.99
C LEU A 271 7.91 23.37 11.63
N ASP A 272 8.02 23.55 12.94
CA ASP A 272 7.38 24.64 13.68
C ASP A 272 7.96 26.01 13.23
N SER A 273 9.27 26.11 13.05
CA SER A 273 9.93 27.33 12.55
C SER A 273 9.46 27.69 11.14
N LEU A 274 9.44 26.72 10.22
CA LEU A 274 9.01 26.96 8.83
C LEU A 274 7.50 27.23 8.72
N THR A 275 6.71 26.69 9.63
CA THR A 275 5.27 27.00 9.74
C THR A 275 5.09 28.45 10.21
N ALA A 276 5.86 28.90 11.20
CA ALA A 276 5.83 30.28 11.68
C ALA A 276 6.26 31.29 10.62
N SER A 277 7.22 30.91 9.74
CA SER A 277 7.64 31.76 8.60
C SER A 277 6.58 31.79 7.47
N GLY A 278 5.58 30.95 7.54
CA GLY A 278 4.55 30.79 6.52
C GLY A 278 4.99 30.04 5.26
N LEU A 279 6.16 29.39 5.26
CA LEU A 279 6.60 28.51 4.16
C LEU A 279 5.87 27.16 4.19
N VAL A 280 5.61 26.62 5.39
CA VAL A 280 4.91 25.34 5.56
C VAL A 280 3.47 25.57 6.03
N GLU A 281 2.54 24.87 5.40
CA GLU A 281 1.12 24.82 5.78
C GLU A 281 0.77 23.40 6.22
N ILE A 282 0.27 23.24 7.44
CA ILE A 282 -0.20 21.96 7.97
C ILE A 282 -1.72 21.94 7.89
N VAL A 283 -2.25 20.96 7.15
CA VAL A 283 -3.70 20.75 6.97
C VAL A 283 -4.07 19.40 7.59
N PRO A 284 -5.07 19.33 8.45
CA PRO A 284 -5.55 18.06 9.00
C PRO A 284 -5.95 17.07 7.91
N GLU A 285 -6.17 15.82 8.31
CA GLU A 285 -6.70 14.79 7.40
C GLU A 285 -8.01 15.24 6.76
N LEU A 286 -8.09 15.08 5.46
CA LEU A 286 -9.23 15.45 4.64
C LEU A 286 -9.97 14.21 4.12
N PRO A 287 -11.28 14.30 3.84
CA PRO A 287 -11.99 13.29 3.08
C PRO A 287 -11.33 13.00 1.72
N ARG A 288 -11.48 11.77 1.21
CA ARG A 288 -10.80 11.30 -0.02
C ARG A 288 -10.96 12.30 -1.20
N ALA A 289 -12.16 12.78 -1.46
CA ALA A 289 -12.41 13.71 -2.57
C ALA A 289 -11.64 15.03 -2.40
N ALA A 290 -11.65 15.63 -1.21
CA ALA A 290 -10.92 16.85 -0.92
C ALA A 290 -9.38 16.61 -0.98
N SER A 291 -8.92 15.44 -0.53
CA SER A 291 -7.51 15.03 -0.68
C SER A 291 -7.10 14.93 -2.15
N GLN A 292 -7.96 14.38 -3.00
CA GLN A 292 -7.73 14.30 -4.45
C GLN A 292 -7.72 15.67 -5.11
N GLU A 293 -8.61 16.57 -4.68
CA GLU A 293 -8.64 17.97 -5.17
C GLU A 293 -7.35 18.71 -4.82
N VAL A 294 -6.83 18.56 -3.59
CA VAL A 294 -5.54 19.15 -3.21
C VAL A 294 -4.42 18.66 -4.11
N MET A 295 -4.36 17.34 -4.40
CA MET A 295 -3.35 16.80 -5.31
C MET A 295 -3.51 17.38 -6.72
N ALA A 296 -4.71 17.41 -7.25
CA ALA A 296 -5.03 17.83 -8.62
C ALA A 296 -4.78 19.32 -8.86
N THR A 297 -4.91 20.17 -7.82
CA THR A 297 -4.76 21.63 -7.86
C THR A 297 -3.42 22.15 -7.32
N SER A 298 -2.44 21.29 -7.05
CA SER A 298 -1.09 21.68 -6.65
C SER A 298 -0.17 21.78 -7.85
N ASP A 299 0.85 22.66 -7.76
CA ASP A 299 1.86 22.81 -8.83
C ASP A 299 2.82 21.64 -8.86
N TYR A 300 3.16 21.13 -7.69
CA TYR A 300 4.10 20.03 -7.45
C TYR A 300 3.58 19.09 -6.39
N LEU A 301 4.00 17.83 -6.45
CA LEU A 301 3.65 16.81 -5.47
C LEU A 301 4.88 16.30 -4.72
N LEU A 302 4.75 16.11 -3.42
CA LEU A 302 5.79 15.57 -2.55
C LEU A 302 5.45 14.13 -2.15
N LEU A 303 6.22 13.18 -2.65
CA LEU A 303 6.10 11.78 -2.28
C LEU A 303 7.11 11.43 -1.19
N LEU A 304 6.63 11.01 -0.04
CA LEU A 304 7.44 10.53 1.07
C LEU A 304 7.42 9.00 1.09
N ASP A 305 8.56 8.38 0.90
CA ASP A 305 8.75 6.96 1.05
C ASP A 305 9.08 6.58 2.51
N MET A 306 9.18 5.30 2.79
CA MET A 306 9.70 4.84 4.07
C MET A 306 11.22 5.04 4.11
N LEU A 307 11.68 5.88 5.03
CA LEU A 307 13.08 6.18 5.26
C LEU A 307 13.63 5.18 6.29
N LEU A 308 14.25 4.13 5.79
CA LEU A 308 14.79 3.02 6.57
C LEU A 308 16.31 2.99 6.43
N ASP A 309 17.00 2.37 7.38
CA ASP A 309 18.45 2.12 7.32
C ASP A 309 18.82 1.02 6.30
N VAL A 310 17.82 0.42 5.69
CA VAL A 310 17.94 -0.60 4.63
C VAL A 310 17.16 -0.15 3.39
N PRO A 311 17.50 -0.65 2.20
CA PRO A 311 16.73 -0.34 1.00
C PRO A 311 15.23 -0.60 1.20
N SER A 312 14.39 0.37 0.82
CA SER A 312 12.94 0.24 0.94
C SER A 312 12.41 -0.86 0.03
N VAL A 313 11.55 -1.70 0.56
CA VAL A 313 10.79 -2.70 -0.21
C VAL A 313 9.36 -2.23 -0.49
N TYR A 314 9.00 -1.05 0.03
CA TYR A 314 7.66 -0.49 -0.02
C TYR A 314 7.50 0.47 -1.20
N VAL A 315 6.27 0.53 -1.68
CA VAL A 315 5.83 1.58 -2.61
C VAL A 315 4.58 2.23 -2.02
N PRO A 316 4.64 3.52 -1.63
CA PRO A 316 3.47 4.22 -1.14
C PRO A 316 2.35 4.21 -2.19
N ALA A 317 1.13 3.86 -1.78
CA ALA A 317 0.00 3.83 -2.71
C ALA A 317 -0.25 5.19 -3.41
N LYS A 318 0.15 6.28 -2.76
CA LYS A 318 0.04 7.64 -3.30
C LYS A 318 0.85 7.88 -4.58
N VAL A 319 1.90 7.10 -4.85
CA VAL A 319 2.65 7.25 -6.11
C VAL A 319 1.73 7.10 -7.31
N TYR A 320 0.80 6.15 -7.27
CA TYR A 320 -0.11 5.89 -8.37
C TYR A 320 -1.18 6.98 -8.54
N GLU A 321 -1.61 7.63 -7.45
CA GLU A 321 -2.48 8.79 -7.52
C GLU A 321 -1.74 10.01 -8.05
N TYR A 322 -0.52 10.26 -7.58
CA TYR A 322 0.31 11.39 -8.01
C TYR A 322 0.69 11.31 -9.49
N VAL A 323 1.00 10.12 -9.94
CA VAL A 323 1.33 9.89 -11.36
C VAL A 323 0.11 10.15 -12.26
N GLN A 324 -1.12 9.80 -11.83
CA GLN A 324 -2.34 10.12 -12.57
C GLN A 324 -2.60 11.63 -12.65
N VAL A 325 -2.26 12.39 -11.62
CA VAL A 325 -2.32 13.86 -11.65
C VAL A 325 -1.31 14.43 -12.64
N GLY A 326 -0.18 13.77 -12.86
CA GLY A 326 0.81 14.14 -13.87
C GLY A 326 1.69 15.33 -13.51
N ARG A 327 1.50 16.00 -12.34
CA ARG A 327 2.34 17.11 -11.89
C ARG A 327 3.72 16.60 -11.49
N PRO A 328 4.79 17.42 -11.61
CA PRO A 328 6.14 16.99 -11.20
C PRO A 328 6.19 16.52 -9.75
N ILE A 329 6.95 15.46 -9.50
CA ILE A 329 7.02 14.79 -8.20
C ILE A 329 8.42 14.92 -7.59
N LEU A 330 8.50 15.43 -6.36
CA LEU A 330 9.69 15.33 -5.53
C LEU A 330 9.55 14.07 -4.66
N LEU A 331 10.44 13.10 -4.83
CA LEU A 331 10.47 11.88 -4.05
C LEU A 331 11.56 11.95 -2.98
N CYS A 332 11.19 11.85 -1.70
CA CYS A 332 12.14 11.64 -0.60
C CYS A 332 12.20 10.14 -0.31
N THR A 333 13.36 9.50 -0.49
CA THR A 333 13.51 8.05 -0.44
C THR A 333 14.94 7.60 -0.11
N THR A 334 15.15 6.30 -0.04
CA THR A 334 16.46 5.66 -0.06
C THR A 334 16.89 5.30 -1.49
N ARG A 335 18.19 5.11 -1.74
CA ARG A 335 18.67 4.68 -3.08
C ARG A 335 18.10 3.32 -3.46
N HIS A 336 17.88 3.14 -4.76
CA HIS A 336 17.32 1.91 -5.35
C HIS A 336 15.91 1.55 -4.85
N SER A 337 15.14 2.56 -4.45
CA SER A 337 13.76 2.39 -4.04
C SER A 337 12.88 1.89 -5.20
N PRO A 338 11.95 0.94 -4.97
CA PRO A 338 10.98 0.57 -5.98
C PRO A 338 10.04 1.73 -6.34
N SER A 339 9.87 2.74 -5.47
CA SER A 339 9.12 3.97 -5.78
C SER A 339 9.77 4.78 -6.89
N GLU A 340 11.11 4.90 -6.89
CA GLU A 340 11.85 5.56 -7.97
C GLU A 340 11.65 4.83 -9.30
N ARG A 341 11.66 3.47 -9.28
CA ARG A 341 11.39 2.66 -10.47
C ARG A 341 9.99 2.91 -11.02
N VAL A 342 8.97 2.98 -10.17
CA VAL A 342 7.60 3.30 -10.59
C VAL A 342 7.56 4.67 -11.27
N LEU A 343 8.21 5.70 -10.70
CA LEU A 343 8.26 7.03 -11.28
C LEU A 343 9.02 7.06 -12.61
N SER A 344 10.13 6.35 -12.73
CA SER A 344 10.94 6.30 -13.97
C SER A 344 10.15 5.76 -15.17
N LEU A 345 9.19 4.88 -14.94
CA LEU A 345 8.31 4.32 -15.97
C LEU A 345 7.13 5.25 -16.31
N SER A 346 6.78 6.19 -15.43
CA SER A 346 5.54 6.96 -15.55
C SER A 346 5.51 7.96 -16.69
N GLY A 347 6.64 8.59 -17.02
CA GLY A 347 6.73 9.74 -17.90
C GLY A 347 6.55 11.08 -17.18
N VAL A 348 6.12 11.08 -15.92
CA VAL A 348 5.97 12.29 -15.11
C VAL A 348 7.35 12.80 -14.70
N PRO A 349 7.64 14.11 -14.82
CA PRO A 349 8.90 14.67 -14.35
C PRO A 349 9.08 14.48 -12.84
N TYR A 350 10.26 14.07 -12.41
CA TYR A 350 10.53 13.87 -10.98
C TYR A 350 11.99 14.18 -10.62
N ARG A 351 12.23 14.40 -9.32
CA ARG A 351 13.58 14.41 -8.72
C ARG A 351 13.55 13.60 -7.44
N CYS A 352 14.68 12.96 -7.12
CA CYS A 352 14.85 12.19 -5.89
C CYS A 352 15.80 12.90 -4.94
N VAL A 353 15.37 13.09 -3.70
CA VAL A 353 16.21 13.43 -2.56
C VAL A 353 16.42 12.14 -1.77
N PHE A 354 17.67 11.69 -1.70
CA PHE A 354 18.03 10.46 -1.00
C PHE A 354 18.46 10.75 0.44
N THR A 355 18.25 9.77 1.32
CA THR A 355 18.61 9.90 2.74
C THR A 355 20.11 10.17 2.97
N ASP A 356 20.97 9.73 2.06
CA ASP A 356 22.42 9.88 2.09
C ASP A 356 22.95 11.07 1.27
N ASP A 357 22.07 11.91 0.70
CA ASP A 357 22.49 13.13 0.01
C ASP A 357 23.07 14.13 1.01
N SER A 358 24.16 14.78 0.62
CA SER A 358 24.70 15.92 1.36
C SER A 358 23.73 17.12 1.34
N ALA A 359 23.89 18.04 2.28
CA ALA A 359 23.08 19.26 2.32
C ALA A 359 23.13 20.05 1.01
N ALA A 360 24.32 20.14 0.39
CA ALA A 360 24.50 20.87 -0.87
C ALA A 360 23.82 20.15 -2.05
N GLU A 361 23.86 18.81 -2.09
CA GLU A 361 23.16 18.03 -3.11
C GLU A 361 21.66 18.14 -2.97
N THR A 362 21.13 18.07 -1.73
CA THR A 362 19.71 18.26 -1.46
C THR A 362 19.25 19.64 -1.93
N ASP A 363 20.00 20.72 -1.57
CA ASP A 363 19.69 22.09 -1.99
C ASP A 363 19.66 22.22 -3.52
N ARG A 364 20.66 21.68 -4.22
CA ARG A 364 20.73 21.68 -5.68
C ARG A 364 19.51 20.94 -6.28
N LYS A 365 19.20 19.73 -5.80
CA LYS A 365 18.09 18.93 -6.30
C LYS A 365 16.72 19.58 -6.08
N VAL A 366 16.54 20.26 -4.94
CA VAL A 366 15.32 21.01 -4.65
C VAL A 366 15.17 22.21 -5.61
N LEU A 367 16.24 22.96 -5.89
CA LEU A 367 16.21 24.06 -6.86
C LEU A 367 15.97 23.55 -8.29
N GLU A 368 16.62 22.46 -8.71
CA GLU A 368 16.37 21.81 -10.00
C GLU A 368 14.94 21.32 -10.12
N PHE A 369 14.37 20.79 -9.05
CA PHE A 369 12.97 20.37 -9.04
C PHE A 369 12.02 21.55 -9.23
N LEU A 370 12.24 22.65 -8.52
CA LEU A 370 11.42 23.85 -8.61
C LEU A 370 11.56 24.59 -9.95
N SER A 371 12.60 24.28 -10.73
CA SER A 371 12.77 24.80 -12.10
C SER A 371 11.99 24.02 -13.15
N LEU A 372 11.40 22.87 -12.79
CA LEU A 372 10.55 22.10 -13.71
C LEU A 372 9.26 22.87 -13.98
N ALA A 373 8.77 22.79 -15.22
CA ALA A 373 7.44 23.29 -15.54
C ALA A 373 6.38 22.50 -14.75
N SER A 374 5.43 23.20 -14.17
CA SER A 374 4.35 22.58 -13.39
C SER A 374 3.21 22.03 -14.25
N ASP A 375 3.33 22.07 -15.58
CA ASP A 375 2.34 21.50 -16.49
C ASP A 375 2.24 19.98 -16.30
N PRO A 376 1.02 19.42 -16.34
CA PRO A 376 0.85 17.98 -16.17
C PRO A 376 1.37 17.22 -17.40
N ALA A 377 2.14 16.17 -17.13
CA ALA A 377 2.64 15.25 -18.14
C ALA A 377 1.65 14.10 -18.37
N GLU A 378 1.61 13.59 -19.60
CA GLU A 378 0.85 12.39 -19.95
C GLU A 378 1.58 11.12 -19.49
N LEU A 379 0.81 10.13 -19.06
CA LEU A 379 1.33 8.82 -18.68
C LEU A 379 1.83 8.05 -19.91
N ARG A 380 2.98 7.43 -19.77
CA ARG A 380 3.48 6.50 -20.79
C ARG A 380 2.58 5.25 -20.89
N ALA A 381 2.38 4.77 -22.12
CA ALA A 381 1.61 3.55 -22.37
C ALA A 381 2.14 2.33 -21.60
N GLU A 382 3.47 2.22 -21.47
CA GLU A 382 4.13 1.15 -20.70
C GLU A 382 3.78 1.18 -19.22
N PHE A 383 3.63 2.38 -18.65
CA PHE A 383 3.18 2.54 -17.28
C PHE A 383 1.75 2.01 -17.11
N ALA A 384 0.84 2.41 -17.99
CA ALA A 384 -0.53 1.92 -17.97
C ALA A 384 -0.62 0.40 -18.17
N ALA A 385 0.19 -0.17 -19.06
CA ALA A 385 0.26 -1.61 -19.28
C ALA A 385 0.71 -2.41 -18.04
N THR A 386 1.50 -1.80 -17.15
CA THR A 386 2.02 -2.46 -15.96
C THR A 386 1.15 -2.19 -14.72
N PHE A 387 0.69 -0.96 -14.54
CA PHE A 387 0.14 -0.50 -13.27
C PHE A 387 -1.36 -0.21 -13.30
N ALA A 388 -2.03 -0.21 -14.47
CA ALA A 388 -3.47 -0.08 -14.50
C ALA A 388 -4.17 -1.37 -14.03
N ALA A 389 -5.37 -1.22 -13.47
CA ALA A 389 -6.09 -2.31 -12.82
C ALA A 389 -6.45 -3.47 -13.74
N MET A 390 -6.76 -3.21 -15.03
CA MET A 390 -7.14 -4.27 -15.98
C MET A 390 -5.97 -5.19 -16.33
N PRO A 391 -4.77 -4.72 -16.74
CA PRO A 391 -3.60 -5.57 -16.95
C PRO A 391 -3.26 -6.43 -15.74
N GLN A 392 -3.28 -5.86 -14.54
CA GLN A 392 -3.02 -6.59 -13.28
C GLN A 392 -4.06 -7.69 -13.02
N ALA A 393 -5.32 -7.42 -13.31
CA ALA A 393 -6.39 -8.40 -13.18
C ALA A 393 -6.27 -9.51 -14.24
N ILE A 394 -5.81 -9.22 -15.45
CA ILE A 394 -5.52 -10.22 -16.48
C ILE A 394 -4.41 -11.16 -16.00
N GLU A 395 -3.35 -10.63 -15.41
CA GLU A 395 -2.25 -11.42 -14.86
C GLU A 395 -2.76 -12.32 -13.72
N LEU A 396 -3.49 -11.76 -12.75
CA LEU A 396 -4.09 -12.53 -11.66
C LEU A 396 -5.07 -13.59 -12.18
N SER A 397 -5.90 -13.27 -13.19
CA SER A 397 -6.79 -14.22 -13.86
C SER A 397 -6.01 -15.41 -14.46
N GLY A 398 -4.87 -15.14 -15.08
CA GLY A 398 -3.97 -16.19 -15.58
C GLY A 398 -3.49 -17.14 -14.49
N LEU A 399 -3.08 -16.57 -13.33
CA LEU A 399 -2.68 -17.36 -12.16
C LEU A 399 -3.84 -18.16 -11.59
N ILE A 400 -5.04 -17.58 -11.53
CA ILE A 400 -6.27 -18.27 -11.06
C ILE A 400 -6.57 -19.48 -11.95
N GLU A 401 -6.59 -19.31 -13.26
CA GLU A 401 -6.88 -20.39 -14.20
C GLU A 401 -5.81 -21.49 -14.17
N ALA A 402 -4.53 -21.13 -14.03
CA ALA A 402 -3.44 -22.08 -13.87
C ALA A 402 -3.60 -22.89 -12.57
N THR A 403 -3.95 -22.22 -11.47
CA THR A 403 -4.16 -22.86 -10.16
C THR A 403 -5.39 -23.79 -10.17
N ALA A 404 -6.48 -23.38 -10.81
CA ALA A 404 -7.68 -24.20 -10.95
C ALA A 404 -7.39 -25.52 -11.69
N ARG A 405 -6.59 -25.46 -12.77
CA ARG A 405 -6.18 -26.68 -13.51
C ARG A 405 -5.36 -27.64 -12.65
N MET A 406 -4.48 -27.14 -11.77
CA MET A 406 -3.68 -28.00 -10.88
C MET A 406 -4.52 -28.77 -9.86
N THR A 407 -5.66 -28.20 -9.45
CA THR A 407 -6.54 -28.79 -8.43
C THR A 407 -7.69 -29.62 -9.01
N SER A 408 -7.90 -29.57 -10.32
CA SER A 408 -8.94 -30.33 -11.03
C SER A 408 -8.53 -31.78 -11.34
N TYR A 409 -7.24 -32.13 -11.22
CA TYR A 409 -6.78 -33.52 -11.34
C TYR A 409 -6.77 -34.15 -9.95
N PRO A 410 -7.61 -35.20 -9.67
CA PRO A 410 -7.46 -35.98 -8.46
C PRO A 410 -6.11 -36.71 -8.51
N ILE A 411 -5.32 -36.55 -7.45
CA ILE A 411 -4.14 -37.39 -7.17
C ILE A 411 -4.59 -38.77 -6.77
#